data_a6fe5468f8ad9aff5629bade619c5c3e
#
_entry.id   a6fe5468f8ad9aff5629bade619c5c3e
#
_cell.length_a   1.000
_cell.length_b   1.000
_cell.length_c   1.000
_cell.angle_alpha   90.00
_cell.angle_beta   90.00
_cell.angle_gamma   90.00
#
_symmetry.space_group_name_H-M   'P 1'
#
loop_
_entity.id
_entity.type
_entity.pdbx_description
1 polymer ?
#
loop_
_entity_poly.entity_id
_entity_poly.type
_entity_poly.pdbx_seq_one_letter_code
_entity_poly.pdbx_strand_id
1 'polypeptide(L)'
;MKRYIIIFFLTAFCFSQKKIPFKIDVRPRVIDGAKILVNVSIINNVGRPIDYLEGFISQYSGDNVFIDEKRMVLLYSYEPALQTGYSSYKSVSYKLDEVKPSNFKFNISKVKFLGDSRVFSWHAKAGFIRID
;
A
#
# COMPACT_ATOMS: atom_id res chain seq x y z
N MET A 1 -3.53 -50.01 13.11
CA MET A 1 -2.38 -49.13 13.28
C MET A 1 -2.10 -48.24 12.11
N LYS A 2 -3.12 -47.97 11.36
CA LYS A 2 -3.05 -47.06 10.20
C LYS A 2 -3.49 -45.62 10.53
N ARG A 3 -3.61 -45.29 11.82
CA ARG A 3 -4.16 -44.02 12.29
C ARG A 3 -3.17 -42.87 12.26
N TYR A 4 -1.89 -43.15 12.07
CA TYR A 4 -0.85 -42.14 12.21
C TYR A 4 -0.52 -41.40 10.90
N ILE A 5 -1.05 -41.86 9.77
CA ILE A 5 -0.74 -41.32 8.45
C ILE A 5 -1.52 -40.02 8.14
N ILE A 6 -2.67 -39.84 8.81
CA ILE A 6 -3.59 -38.72 8.53
C ILE A 6 -3.07 -37.40 9.08
N ILE A 7 -2.19 -37.39 10.08
CA ILE A 7 -1.68 -36.19 10.74
C ILE A 7 -0.69 -35.41 9.87
N PHE A 8 -0.01 -36.08 8.93
CA PHE A 8 0.97 -35.43 8.06
C PHE A 8 0.37 -34.51 7.00
N PHE A 9 -0.87 -34.70 6.62
CA PHE A 9 -1.50 -33.87 5.60
C PHE A 9 -1.96 -32.50 6.09
N LEU A 10 -2.21 -32.33 7.38
CA LEU A 10 -2.65 -31.07 7.95
C LEU A 10 -1.55 -30.04 8.06
N THR A 11 -0.29 -30.45 8.18
CA THR A 11 0.84 -29.53 8.28
C THR A 11 1.25 -28.92 6.94
N ALA A 12 0.94 -29.58 5.81
CA ALA A 12 1.27 -29.07 4.49
C ALA A 12 0.46 -27.82 4.07
N PHE A 13 -0.72 -27.63 4.62
CA PHE A 13 -1.56 -26.47 4.31
C PHE A 13 -1.09 -25.17 4.94
N CYS A 14 -0.32 -25.24 6.04
CA CYS A 14 0.15 -24.03 6.74
C CYS A 14 1.22 -23.26 5.97
N PHE A 15 1.86 -23.85 4.97
CA PHE A 15 2.95 -23.24 4.22
C PHE A 15 2.52 -22.60 2.89
N SER A 16 1.25 -22.70 2.53
CA SER A 16 0.77 -22.18 1.24
C SER A 16 0.32 -20.71 1.27
N GLN A 17 0.27 -20.08 2.44
CA GLN A 17 -0.15 -18.69 2.55
C GLN A 17 1.02 -17.75 2.28
N LYS A 18 0.93 -17.01 1.18
CA LYS A 18 1.88 -15.94 0.86
C LYS A 18 1.53 -14.69 1.66
N LYS A 19 2.51 -14.12 2.35
CA LYS A 19 2.35 -12.81 3.00
C LYS A 19 2.31 -11.72 1.95
N ILE A 20 1.34 -10.82 2.08
CA ILE A 20 1.27 -9.60 1.27
C ILE A 20 2.31 -8.62 1.83
N PRO A 21 3.31 -8.16 1.03
CA PRO A 21 4.38 -7.29 1.54
C PRO A 21 3.88 -5.94 2.05
N PHE A 22 2.82 -5.40 1.44
CA PHE A 22 2.22 -4.14 1.87
C PHE A 22 0.73 -4.32 2.06
N LYS A 23 0.24 -3.88 3.20
CA LYS A 23 -1.20 -3.73 3.42
C LYS A 23 -1.54 -2.26 3.21
N ILE A 24 -2.22 -1.96 2.12
CA ILE A 24 -2.57 -0.60 1.71
C ILE A 24 -4.05 -0.37 2.02
N ASP A 25 -4.34 0.73 2.72
CA ASP A 25 -5.68 1.14 3.06
C ASP A 25 -5.90 2.59 2.60
N VAL A 26 -6.94 2.82 1.83
CA VAL A 26 -7.29 4.14 1.29
C VAL A 26 -8.68 4.49 1.79
N ARG A 27 -8.77 5.54 2.63
CA ARG A 27 -10.03 5.94 3.26
C ARG A 27 -10.39 7.38 2.91
N PRO A 28 -11.36 7.59 2.01
CA PRO A 28 -11.90 8.91 1.77
C PRO A 28 -12.91 9.29 2.86
N ARG A 29 -12.92 10.57 3.23
CA ARG A 29 -13.88 11.13 4.18
C ARG A 29 -14.25 12.54 3.76
N VAL A 30 -15.54 12.85 3.75
CA VAL A 30 -16.02 14.19 3.50
C VAL A 30 -15.82 15.05 4.76
N ILE A 31 -15.19 16.21 4.58
CA ILE A 31 -14.96 17.18 5.65
C ILE A 31 -15.55 18.54 5.22
N ASP A 32 -16.17 19.22 6.20
CA ASP A 32 -16.75 20.57 6.03
C ASP A 32 -17.73 20.71 4.86
N GLY A 33 -18.28 19.57 4.36
CA GLY A 33 -19.22 19.56 3.26
C GLY A 33 -18.67 20.01 1.90
N ALA A 34 -17.37 20.33 1.82
CA ALA A 34 -16.75 20.93 0.63
C ALA A 34 -15.51 20.20 0.13
N LYS A 35 -14.94 19.31 0.93
CA LYS A 35 -13.69 18.61 0.59
C LYS A 35 -13.79 17.13 0.91
N ILE A 36 -13.04 16.33 0.15
CA ILE A 36 -12.80 14.93 0.47
C ILE A 36 -11.37 14.83 0.98
N LEU A 37 -11.20 14.39 2.22
CA LEU A 37 -9.90 14.05 2.77
C LEU A 37 -9.65 12.56 2.53
N VAL A 38 -8.60 12.24 1.78
CA VAL A 38 -8.23 10.86 1.51
C VAL A 38 -7.01 10.50 2.34
N ASN A 39 -7.19 9.54 3.25
CA ASN A 39 -6.13 9.05 4.10
C ASN A 39 -5.60 7.75 3.52
N VAL A 40 -4.29 7.72 3.23
CA VAL A 40 -3.60 6.53 2.73
C VAL A 40 -2.71 6.00 3.85
N SER A 41 -2.90 4.74 4.21
CA SER A 41 -2.12 4.06 5.23
C SER A 41 -1.47 2.82 4.63
N ILE A 42 -0.19 2.59 4.95
CA ILE A 42 0.54 1.40 4.51
C ILE A 42 1.19 0.74 5.71
N ILE A 43 1.02 -0.58 5.82
CA ILE A 43 1.73 -1.42 6.79
C ILE A 43 2.88 -2.12 6.05
N ASN A 44 4.10 -2.02 6.61
CA ASN A 44 5.27 -2.71 6.10
C ASN A 44 5.30 -4.15 6.61
N ASN A 45 5.03 -5.12 5.73
CA ASN A 45 5.14 -6.55 6.02
C ASN A 45 6.25 -7.21 5.18
N VAL A 46 7.17 -6.41 4.64
CA VAL A 46 8.25 -6.91 3.78
C VAL A 46 9.27 -7.75 4.54
N GLY A 47 9.48 -7.44 5.82
CA GLY A 47 10.53 -8.07 6.63
C GLY A 47 11.83 -7.28 6.67
N ARG A 48 11.88 -6.10 6.07
CA ARG A 48 13.01 -5.18 6.04
C ARG A 48 12.54 -3.76 6.36
N PRO A 49 13.33 -2.96 7.10
CA PRO A 49 12.98 -1.55 7.33
C PRO A 49 12.99 -0.77 6.01
N ILE A 50 12.00 0.09 5.85
CA ILE A 50 11.86 0.96 4.68
C ILE A 50 12.37 2.35 5.03
N ASP A 51 13.19 2.93 4.15
CA ASP A 51 13.80 4.25 4.31
C ASP A 51 13.05 5.33 3.52
N TYR A 52 12.44 4.96 2.39
CA TYR A 52 11.69 5.88 1.54
C TYR A 52 10.54 5.15 0.87
N LEU A 53 9.38 5.79 0.84
CA LEU A 53 8.17 5.21 0.24
C LEU A 53 7.34 6.30 -0.44
N GLU A 54 7.13 6.12 -1.73
CA GLU A 54 6.41 7.06 -2.58
C GLU A 54 5.43 6.31 -3.47
N GLY A 55 4.33 6.95 -3.80
CA GLY A 55 3.38 6.42 -4.75
C GLY A 55 2.51 7.49 -5.37
N PHE A 56 1.50 7.04 -6.08
CA PHE A 56 0.50 7.90 -6.71
C PHE A 56 -0.88 7.53 -6.21
N ILE A 57 -1.63 8.56 -5.82
CA ILE A 57 -3.04 8.43 -5.56
C ILE A 57 -3.81 8.84 -6.81
N SER A 58 -4.69 7.97 -7.28
CA SER A 58 -5.48 8.18 -8.47
C SER A 58 -6.94 8.34 -8.09
N GLN A 59 -7.57 9.37 -8.66
CA GLN A 59 -8.99 9.65 -8.47
C GLN A 59 -9.77 9.20 -9.69
N TYR A 60 -10.86 8.48 -9.44
CA TYR A 60 -11.78 8.02 -10.48
C TYR A 60 -13.19 8.51 -10.16
N SER A 61 -13.97 8.77 -11.21
CA SER A 61 -15.39 9.06 -11.06
C SER A 61 -16.17 7.80 -10.60
N GLY A 62 -17.42 7.97 -10.21
CA GLY A 62 -18.30 6.83 -9.89
C GLY A 62 -18.42 5.81 -11.01
N ASP A 63 -18.20 6.24 -12.27
CA ASP A 63 -18.21 5.38 -13.46
C ASP A 63 -16.83 4.77 -13.78
N ASN A 64 -15.86 4.85 -12.86
CA ASN A 64 -14.49 4.37 -13.04
C ASN A 64 -13.70 5.08 -14.14
N VAL A 65 -14.05 6.33 -14.45
CA VAL A 65 -13.29 7.16 -15.39
C VAL A 65 -12.20 7.89 -14.62
N PHE A 66 -10.95 7.80 -15.08
CA PHE A 66 -9.81 8.50 -14.50
C PHE A 66 -10.02 10.02 -14.53
N ILE A 67 -9.79 10.68 -13.40
CA ILE A 67 -9.93 12.13 -13.25
C ILE A 67 -8.58 12.78 -13.03
N ASP A 68 -7.82 12.33 -12.02
CA ASP A 68 -6.61 12.99 -11.56
C ASP A 68 -5.67 12.01 -10.88
N GLU A 69 -4.39 12.35 -10.86
CA GLU A 69 -3.35 11.58 -10.20
C GLU A 69 -2.39 12.52 -9.49
N LYS A 70 -2.10 12.24 -8.22
CA LYS A 70 -1.19 13.04 -7.40
C LYS A 70 -0.10 12.15 -6.82
N ARG A 71 1.14 12.66 -6.88
CA ARG A 71 2.27 12.03 -6.21
C ARG A 71 2.13 12.21 -4.70
N MET A 72 2.38 11.15 -3.95
CA MET A 72 2.31 11.17 -2.49
C MET A 72 3.51 10.44 -1.90
N VAL A 73 4.26 11.13 -1.04
CA VAL A 73 5.37 10.52 -0.30
C VAL A 73 4.85 10.12 1.07
N LEU A 74 4.84 8.82 1.34
CA LEU A 74 4.38 8.27 2.62
C LEU A 74 5.47 8.22 3.67
N LEU A 75 6.73 8.13 3.24
CA LEU A 75 7.88 8.11 4.14
C LEU A 75 9.04 8.81 3.45
N TYR A 76 9.55 9.88 4.07
CA TYR A 76 10.76 10.56 3.62
C TYR A 76 12.00 9.96 4.29
N SER A 77 13.15 10.03 3.60
CA SER A 77 14.41 9.48 4.11
C SER A 77 14.90 10.12 5.42
N TYR A 78 14.45 11.34 5.71
CA TYR A 78 14.79 12.01 6.97
C TYR A 78 13.89 11.60 8.14
N GLU A 79 12.81 10.87 7.88
CA GLU A 79 11.95 10.31 8.91
C GLU A 79 12.54 9.00 9.45
N PRO A 80 12.18 8.56 10.66
CA PRO A 80 12.60 7.25 11.14
C PRO A 80 12.15 6.14 10.18
N ALA A 81 13.03 5.16 9.96
CA ALA A 81 12.73 4.04 9.06
C ALA A 81 11.47 3.29 9.52
N LEU A 82 10.65 2.90 8.54
CA LEU A 82 9.41 2.14 8.80
C LEU A 82 9.75 0.68 9.02
N GLN A 83 9.68 0.24 10.27
CA GLN A 83 9.97 -1.13 10.67
C GLN A 83 8.86 -2.08 10.24
N THR A 84 9.21 -3.36 10.16
CA THR A 84 8.23 -4.42 9.85
C THR A 84 7.10 -4.44 10.87
N GLY A 85 5.87 -4.48 10.40
CA GLY A 85 4.66 -4.48 11.23
C GLY A 85 4.16 -3.09 11.60
N TYR A 86 4.92 -2.03 11.31
CA TYR A 86 4.50 -0.65 11.56
C TYR A 86 3.87 -0.03 10.32
N SER A 87 3.08 1.01 10.55
CA SER A 87 2.37 1.73 9.50
C SER A 87 2.88 3.15 9.34
N SER A 88 2.76 3.66 8.12
CA SER A 88 2.90 5.09 7.80
C SER A 88 1.63 5.55 7.11
N TYR A 89 1.25 6.80 7.33
CA TYR A 89 0.07 7.36 6.67
C TYR A 89 0.28 8.82 6.31
N LYS A 90 -0.38 9.23 5.25
CA LYS A 90 -0.48 10.63 4.81
C LYS A 90 -1.88 10.87 4.28
N SER A 91 -2.27 12.13 4.24
CA SER A 91 -3.58 12.55 3.75
C SER A 91 -3.42 13.57 2.64
N VAL A 92 -4.37 13.56 1.72
CA VAL A 92 -4.48 14.55 0.65
C VAL A 92 -5.95 14.96 0.53
N SER A 93 -6.20 16.22 0.18
CA SER A 93 -7.56 16.74 0.03
C SER A 93 -7.91 16.97 -1.43
N TYR A 94 -9.17 16.75 -1.76
CA TYR A 94 -9.75 16.99 -3.07
C TYR A 94 -11.02 17.81 -2.91
N LYS A 95 -11.41 18.52 -3.98
CA LYS A 95 -12.73 19.14 -4.03
C LYS A 95 -13.82 18.07 -4.05
N LEU A 96 -14.86 18.30 -3.29
CA LEU A 96 -16.05 17.45 -3.33
C LEU A 96 -16.84 17.76 -4.61
N ASP A 97 -17.02 16.75 -5.45
CA ASP A 97 -17.96 16.80 -6.55
C ASP A 97 -19.30 16.25 -6.05
N GLU A 98 -20.30 17.10 -5.89
CA GLU A 98 -21.61 16.73 -5.37
C GLU A 98 -22.39 15.83 -6.32
N VAL A 99 -22.02 15.80 -7.59
CA VAL A 99 -22.78 15.08 -8.62
C VAL A 99 -22.38 13.63 -8.71
N LYS A 100 -21.09 13.29 -8.46
CA LYS A 100 -20.59 11.93 -8.63
C LYS A 100 -19.63 11.54 -7.52
N PRO A 101 -19.88 10.44 -6.81
CA PRO A 101 -18.91 9.94 -5.82
C PRO A 101 -17.60 9.55 -6.52
N SER A 102 -16.50 9.89 -5.89
CA SER A 102 -15.15 9.56 -6.38
C SER A 102 -14.61 8.32 -5.70
N ASN A 103 -13.88 7.52 -6.45
CA ASN A 103 -13.10 6.39 -5.95
C ASN A 103 -11.62 6.72 -6.01
N PHE A 104 -10.86 6.21 -5.06
CA PHE A 104 -9.43 6.49 -4.95
C PHE A 104 -8.66 5.18 -4.87
N LYS A 105 -7.51 5.13 -5.56
CA LYS A 105 -6.57 4.00 -5.52
C LYS A 105 -5.17 4.54 -5.29
N PHE A 106 -4.37 3.80 -4.53
CA PHE A 106 -2.98 4.14 -4.30
C PHE A 106 -2.08 3.04 -4.86
N ASN A 107 -1.06 3.46 -5.61
CA ASN A 107 -0.06 2.55 -6.17
C ASN A 107 1.33 3.00 -5.76
N ILE A 108 2.16 2.07 -5.28
CA ILE A 108 3.54 2.33 -4.90
C ILE A 108 4.38 2.50 -6.17
N SER A 109 5.16 3.59 -6.24
CA SER A 109 6.06 3.85 -7.36
C SER A 109 7.52 3.70 -6.98
N LYS A 110 7.92 4.09 -5.76
CA LYS A 110 9.31 4.00 -5.31
C LYS A 110 9.40 3.51 -3.88
N VAL A 111 10.28 2.54 -3.66
CA VAL A 111 10.61 2.00 -2.34
C VAL A 111 12.13 1.92 -2.22
N LYS A 112 12.66 2.43 -1.11
CA LYS A 112 14.06 2.23 -0.71
C LYS A 112 14.11 1.58 0.66
N PHE A 113 14.95 0.58 0.79
CA PHE A 113 15.18 -0.08 2.07
C PHE A 113 16.35 0.56 2.81
N LEU A 114 16.28 0.56 4.14
CA LEU A 114 17.34 1.11 4.97
C LEU A 114 18.65 0.38 4.70
N GLY A 115 19.72 1.15 4.42
CA GLY A 115 21.05 0.60 4.13
C GLY A 115 21.22 0.06 2.71
N ASP A 116 20.23 0.22 1.85
CA ASP A 116 20.26 -0.22 0.46
C ASP A 116 20.11 1.00 -0.46
N SER A 117 21.05 1.18 -1.40
CA SER A 117 21.02 2.32 -2.33
C SER A 117 20.10 2.09 -3.54
N ARG A 118 19.64 0.86 -3.75
CA ARG A 118 18.78 0.53 -4.89
C ARG A 118 17.39 1.07 -4.69
N VAL A 119 16.75 1.44 -5.79
CA VAL A 119 15.37 1.91 -5.82
C VAL A 119 14.50 0.88 -6.50
N PHE A 120 13.40 0.55 -5.86
CA PHE A 120 12.45 -0.43 -6.37
C PHE A 120 11.07 0.20 -6.59
N SER A 121 10.36 -0.31 -7.57
CA SER A 121 8.90 -0.19 -7.67
C SER A 121 8.27 -1.50 -7.16
N TRP A 122 7.03 -1.45 -6.76
CA TRP A 122 6.31 -2.65 -6.33
C TRP A 122 4.96 -2.76 -7.03
N HIS A 123 4.67 -3.96 -7.50
CA HIS A 123 3.39 -4.29 -8.13
C HIS A 123 2.85 -5.58 -7.51
N ALA A 124 1.55 -5.63 -7.29
CA ALA A 124 0.90 -6.76 -6.62
C ALA A 124 1.15 -8.11 -7.35
N LYS A 125 1.27 -8.08 -8.66
CA LYS A 125 1.51 -9.30 -9.48
C LYS A 125 2.98 -9.55 -9.74
N ALA A 126 3.74 -8.51 -10.06
CA ALA A 126 5.14 -8.63 -10.47
C ALA A 126 6.13 -8.59 -9.31
N GLY A 127 5.70 -8.14 -8.12
CA GLY A 127 6.57 -7.97 -6.96
C GLY A 127 7.46 -6.75 -7.08
N PHE A 128 8.65 -6.83 -6.49
CA PHE A 128 9.63 -5.74 -6.55
C PHE A 128 10.39 -5.73 -7.85
N ILE A 129 10.47 -4.55 -8.47
CA ILE A 129 11.20 -4.33 -9.72
C ILE A 129 12.20 -3.19 -9.47
N ARG A 130 13.49 -3.45 -9.69
CA ARG A 130 14.51 -2.40 -9.60
C ARG A 130 14.36 -1.42 -10.75
N ILE A 131 14.38 -0.12 -10.43
CA ILE A 131 14.12 0.95 -11.41
C ILE A 131 15.25 1.96 -11.55
N ASP A 132 16.35 1.81 -10.81
CA ASP A 132 17.54 2.66 -10.92
C ASP A 132 18.68 2.03 -11.75
#